data_3afad38e86d0d52b2a44392682ab1d5c
#
_entry.id   3afad38e86d0d52b2a44392682ab1d5c
#
_cell.length_a   1.000
_cell.length_b   1.000
_cell.length_c   1.000
_cell.angle_alpha   90.00
_cell.angle_beta   90.00
_cell.angle_gamma   90.00
#
_symmetry.space_group_name_H-M   'P 1'
#
loop_
_entity.id
_entity.type
_entity.pdbx_description
1 polymer ?
#
loop_
_entity_poly.entity_id
_entity_poly.type
_entity_poly.pdbx_seq_one_letter_code
_entity_poly.pdbx_strand_id
1 'polypeptide(L)'
;QNLMVETFTNGEMYHVDGLFKDNEMLLYSVSKYFNDCLSFKTNTPLGSYMIDDSNPLSRKLYDATLKVLTKIPTPNHTIPFHAEFFVDGEKVTFCEIASRVGGGLINDSFKLLTNIDLQKTFVKSQIGIDYLNIIKSDKRTAWITIPPKEGELLSVNLYKDSWVEKVNFDETSIGRRYSGGDYSASALIAYLISGTDEDDLKNKILHIIEWQDKNTIYKEK
;
A
#
# COMPACT_ATOMS: atom_id res chain seq x y z
N GLN A 1 -16.83 22.91 11.85
CA GLN A 1 -15.73 22.17 11.19
C GLN A 1 -14.47 22.35 12.04
N ASN A 2 -13.84 21.24 12.40
CA ASN A 2 -12.52 21.28 13.04
C ASN A 2 -11.49 21.46 11.92
N LEU A 3 -10.67 22.51 12.02
CA LEU A 3 -9.57 22.78 11.10
C LEU A 3 -8.26 22.47 11.81
N MET A 4 -7.35 21.78 11.14
CA MET A 4 -5.95 21.59 11.54
C MET A 4 -5.08 22.34 10.53
N VAL A 5 -4.08 23.06 11.02
CA VAL A 5 -3.11 23.80 10.21
C VAL A 5 -1.73 23.32 10.59
N GLU A 6 -1.00 22.84 9.61
CA GLU A 6 0.36 22.31 9.76
C GLU A 6 1.30 22.97 8.76
N THR A 7 2.60 22.93 9.06
CA THR A 7 3.62 23.34 8.10
C THR A 7 3.66 22.35 6.94
N PHE A 8 3.64 22.86 5.72
CA PHE A 8 3.80 22.01 4.53
C PHE A 8 5.18 21.33 4.57
N THR A 9 5.17 20.02 4.40
CA THR A 9 6.38 19.19 4.36
C THR A 9 6.63 18.73 2.93
N ASN A 10 7.78 19.10 2.36
CA ASN A 10 8.27 18.54 1.11
C ASN A 10 8.81 17.13 1.35
N GLY A 11 8.91 16.36 0.28
CA GLY A 11 9.53 15.06 0.28
C GLY A 11 8.64 13.98 -0.33
N GLU A 12 9.25 12.84 -0.54
CA GLU A 12 8.57 11.65 -1.03
C GLU A 12 7.92 10.90 0.13
N MET A 13 6.76 10.30 -0.11
CA MET A 13 6.03 9.56 0.92
C MET A 13 6.45 8.10 0.98
N TYR A 14 6.65 7.64 2.21
CA TYR A 14 6.94 6.25 2.54
C TYR A 14 5.98 5.77 3.63
N HIS A 15 5.78 4.46 3.68
CA HIS A 15 5.04 3.85 4.77
C HIS A 15 5.75 2.62 5.32
N VAL A 16 5.54 2.37 6.60
CA VAL A 16 5.98 1.16 7.30
C VAL A 16 4.75 0.48 7.85
N ASP A 17 4.55 -0.76 7.45
CA ASP A 17 3.45 -1.60 7.90
C ASP A 17 3.94 -2.80 8.66
N GLY A 18 3.12 -3.35 9.52
CA GLY A 18 3.48 -4.58 10.20
C GLY A 18 2.62 -4.95 11.39
N LEU A 19 3.22 -5.77 12.26
CA LEU A 19 2.66 -6.21 13.53
C LEU A 19 3.58 -5.79 14.67
N PHE A 20 3.00 -5.28 15.74
CA PHE A 20 3.70 -4.82 16.92
C PHE A 20 3.10 -5.41 18.19
N LYS A 21 3.96 -5.82 19.12
CA LYS A 21 3.60 -6.27 20.47
C LYS A 21 4.82 -6.17 21.39
N ASP A 22 4.61 -5.90 22.66
CA ASP A 22 5.62 -5.93 23.72
C ASP A 22 6.88 -5.12 23.38
N ASN A 23 6.71 -3.91 22.79
CA ASN A 23 7.76 -3.03 22.31
C ASN A 23 8.62 -3.56 21.15
N GLU A 24 8.15 -4.57 20.44
CA GLU A 24 8.84 -5.15 19.28
C GLU A 24 7.97 -5.13 18.02
N MET A 25 8.58 -4.82 16.89
CA MET A 25 7.99 -5.08 15.57
C MET A 25 8.24 -6.54 15.21
N LEU A 26 7.19 -7.37 15.36
CA LEU A 26 7.24 -8.82 15.09
C LEU A 26 7.41 -9.14 13.60
N LEU A 27 6.87 -8.27 12.78
CA LEU A 27 6.87 -8.34 11.32
C LEU A 27 6.71 -6.93 10.78
N TYR A 28 7.46 -6.57 9.74
CA TYR A 28 7.34 -5.27 9.10
C TYR A 28 7.74 -5.29 7.63
N SER A 29 7.29 -4.28 6.89
CA SER A 29 7.69 -3.97 5.53
C SER A 29 7.82 -2.46 5.38
N VAL A 30 8.84 -2.00 4.69
CA VAL A 30 9.04 -0.59 4.34
C VAL A 30 8.76 -0.42 2.86
N SER A 31 7.90 0.54 2.52
CA SER A 31 7.50 0.77 1.14
C SER A 31 7.49 2.26 0.82
N LYS A 32 7.68 2.58 -0.46
CA LYS A 32 7.56 3.92 -1.01
C LYS A 32 6.26 4.02 -1.81
N TYR A 33 5.52 5.12 -1.64
CA TYR A 33 4.40 5.41 -2.52
C TYR A 33 4.89 5.70 -3.94
N PHE A 34 4.20 5.15 -4.93
CA PHE A 34 4.50 5.36 -6.34
C PHE A 34 4.07 6.76 -6.79
N ASN A 35 2.90 7.17 -6.37
CA ASN A 35 2.41 8.56 -6.45
C ASN A 35 2.04 9.01 -5.03
N ASP A 36 1.73 10.27 -4.81
CA ASP A 36 1.31 10.73 -3.50
C ASP A 36 -0.13 10.31 -3.16
N CYS A 37 -0.48 10.35 -1.89
CA CYS A 37 -1.81 9.97 -1.40
C CYS A 37 -2.93 10.90 -1.90
N LEU A 38 -2.61 12.04 -2.50
CA LEU A 38 -3.55 12.98 -3.10
C LEU A 38 -3.72 12.79 -4.61
N SER A 39 -3.08 11.77 -5.19
CA SER A 39 -3.14 11.44 -6.63
C SER A 39 -4.58 11.26 -7.14
N PHE A 40 -5.52 10.88 -6.28
CA PHE A 40 -6.94 10.80 -6.64
C PHE A 40 -7.51 12.13 -7.13
N LYS A 41 -7.00 13.28 -6.66
CA LYS A 41 -7.45 14.62 -7.11
C LYS A 41 -7.13 14.89 -8.59
N THR A 42 -6.12 14.24 -9.12
CA THR A 42 -5.69 14.31 -10.53
C THR A 42 -6.07 13.07 -11.31
N ASN A 43 -6.85 12.17 -10.70
CA ASN A 43 -7.27 10.90 -11.28
C ASN A 43 -6.09 10.02 -11.74
N THR A 44 -4.97 10.11 -11.03
CA THR A 44 -3.77 9.29 -11.28
C THR A 44 -3.76 8.03 -10.42
N PRO A 45 -3.18 6.92 -10.92
CA PRO A 45 -3.04 5.69 -10.15
C PRO A 45 -2.30 5.89 -8.84
N LEU A 46 -2.77 5.25 -7.76
CA LEU A 46 -2.09 5.20 -6.47
C LEU A 46 -1.52 3.81 -6.25
N GLY A 47 -0.29 3.73 -5.80
CA GLY A 47 0.36 2.46 -5.50
C GLY A 47 1.52 2.61 -4.53
N SER A 48 2.12 1.50 -4.19
CA SER A 48 3.39 1.49 -3.49
C SER A 48 4.21 0.26 -3.84
N TYR A 49 5.51 0.34 -3.62
CA TYR A 49 6.46 -0.76 -3.79
C TYR A 49 7.40 -0.85 -2.61
N MET A 50 7.77 -2.08 -2.25
CA MET A 50 8.75 -2.33 -1.21
C MET A 50 10.11 -1.80 -1.63
N ILE A 51 10.79 -1.11 -0.70
CA ILE A 51 12.19 -0.73 -0.88
C ILE A 51 13.11 -1.86 -0.45
N ASP A 52 14.34 -1.84 -0.94
CA ASP A 52 15.31 -2.89 -0.65
C ASP A 52 15.78 -2.86 0.80
N ASP A 53 15.98 -4.04 1.40
CA ASP A 53 16.50 -4.13 2.77
C ASP A 53 17.90 -3.54 2.92
N SER A 54 18.68 -3.55 1.81
CA SER A 54 19.99 -2.92 1.71
C SER A 54 19.94 -1.39 1.57
N ASN A 55 18.75 -0.84 1.28
CA ASN A 55 18.57 0.61 1.21
C ASN A 55 18.71 1.22 2.63
N PRO A 56 19.67 2.13 2.86
CA PRO A 56 19.88 2.73 4.20
C PRO A 56 18.62 3.39 4.78
N LEU A 57 17.72 3.84 3.92
CA LEU A 57 16.45 4.45 4.32
C LEU A 57 15.51 3.43 4.99
N SER A 58 15.56 2.15 4.59
CA SER A 58 14.77 1.09 5.23
C SER A 58 15.04 1.04 6.74
N ARG A 59 16.32 1.08 7.13
CA ARG A 59 16.69 1.08 8.55
C ARG A 59 16.28 2.36 9.27
N LYS A 60 16.44 3.53 8.63
CA LYS A 60 16.01 4.82 9.23
C LYS A 60 14.52 4.84 9.50
N LEU A 61 13.70 4.37 8.56
CA LEU A 61 12.25 4.32 8.69
C LEU A 61 11.81 3.27 9.74
N TYR A 62 12.48 2.13 9.80
CA TYR A 62 12.31 1.16 10.89
C TYR A 62 12.52 1.81 12.26
N ASP A 63 13.68 2.46 12.47
CA ASP A 63 14.03 3.06 13.75
C ASP A 63 13.07 4.20 14.13
N ALA A 64 12.65 5.02 13.15
CA ALA A 64 11.66 6.07 13.35
C ALA A 64 10.30 5.50 13.76
N THR A 65 9.84 4.44 13.11
CA THR A 65 8.58 3.76 13.44
C THR A 65 8.62 3.16 14.83
N LEU A 66 9.68 2.42 15.17
CA LEU A 66 9.85 1.80 16.48
C LEU A 66 9.87 2.87 17.59
N LYS A 67 10.54 4.01 17.35
CA LYS A 67 10.56 5.14 18.29
C LYS A 67 9.17 5.69 18.56
N VAL A 68 8.30 5.77 17.58
CA VAL A 68 6.90 6.21 17.75
C VAL A 68 6.11 5.14 18.51
N LEU A 69 6.12 3.89 18.05
CA LEU A 69 5.37 2.79 18.64
C LEU A 69 5.68 2.56 20.12
N THR A 70 6.94 2.70 20.52
CA THR A 70 7.36 2.53 21.93
C THR A 70 7.00 3.72 22.84
N LYS A 71 6.49 4.84 22.30
CA LYS A 71 6.09 6.03 23.05
C LYS A 71 4.58 6.18 23.23
N ILE A 72 3.80 5.39 22.50
CA ILE A 72 2.33 5.41 22.61
C ILE A 72 1.86 4.18 23.40
N PRO A 73 0.79 4.31 24.21
CA PRO A 73 0.21 3.16 24.91
C PRO A 73 -0.31 2.15 23.90
N THR A 74 0.10 0.89 24.05
CA THR A 74 -0.36 -0.24 23.24
C THR A 74 -1.04 -1.30 24.10
N PRO A 75 -2.02 -2.05 23.57
CA PRO A 75 -2.67 -3.14 24.30
C PRO A 75 -1.73 -4.34 24.47
N ASN A 76 -2.12 -5.28 25.36
CA ASN A 76 -1.36 -6.50 25.64
C ASN A 76 -1.50 -7.59 24.57
N HIS A 77 -2.05 -7.29 23.41
CA HIS A 77 -2.18 -8.20 22.26
C HIS A 77 -1.48 -7.62 21.04
N THR A 78 -1.19 -8.46 20.07
CA THR A 78 -0.58 -8.03 18.80
C THR A 78 -1.51 -7.07 18.06
N ILE A 79 -0.97 -5.92 17.64
CA ILE A 79 -1.67 -4.93 16.83
C ILE A 79 -1.01 -4.79 15.46
N PRO A 80 -1.78 -4.58 14.39
CA PRO A 80 -1.24 -4.08 13.15
C PRO A 80 -0.94 -2.59 13.29
N PHE A 81 0.00 -2.11 12.50
CA PHE A 81 0.26 -0.69 12.37
C PHE A 81 0.52 -0.31 10.91
N HIS A 82 0.19 0.94 10.60
CA HIS A 82 0.49 1.62 9.35
C HIS A 82 1.02 3.00 9.70
N ALA A 83 2.29 3.25 9.44
CA ALA A 83 2.99 4.50 9.75
C ALA A 83 3.44 5.18 8.46
N GLU A 84 3.23 6.48 8.34
CA GLU A 84 3.59 7.28 7.18
C GLU A 84 4.64 8.33 7.51
N PHE A 85 5.53 8.57 6.55
CA PHE A 85 6.65 9.48 6.66
C PHE A 85 6.88 10.25 5.36
N PHE A 86 7.28 11.50 5.49
CA PHE A 86 7.90 12.26 4.40
C PHE A 86 9.42 12.15 4.50
N VAL A 87 10.08 11.96 3.36
CA VAL A 87 11.53 11.89 3.25
C VAL A 87 12.02 12.92 2.24
N ASP A 88 12.85 13.85 2.71
CA ASP A 88 13.50 14.88 1.89
C ASP A 88 15.02 14.78 2.10
N GLY A 89 15.72 14.14 1.16
CA GLY A 89 17.12 13.76 1.30
C GLY A 89 17.35 12.90 2.54
N GLU A 90 18.15 13.40 3.49
CA GLU A 90 18.44 12.71 4.76
C GLU A 90 17.38 12.92 5.85
N LYS A 91 16.45 13.85 5.65
CA LYS A 91 15.44 14.21 6.65
C LYS A 91 14.23 13.29 6.53
N VAL A 92 13.94 12.59 7.64
CA VAL A 92 12.71 11.80 7.82
C VAL A 92 11.77 12.58 8.72
N THR A 93 10.58 12.89 8.24
CA THR A 93 9.54 13.60 9.00
C THR A 93 8.36 12.66 9.19
N PHE A 94 7.99 12.40 10.43
CA PHE A 94 6.80 11.61 10.76
C PHE A 94 5.54 12.35 10.30
N CYS A 95 4.63 11.62 9.65
CA CYS A 95 3.32 12.11 9.23
C CYS A 95 2.24 11.61 10.18
N GLU A 96 1.93 10.33 10.12
CA GLU A 96 0.93 9.71 10.99
C GLU A 96 1.21 8.24 11.26
N ILE A 97 0.54 7.69 12.27
CA ILE A 97 0.49 6.25 12.53
C ILE A 97 -0.92 5.84 12.96
N ALA A 98 -1.37 4.72 12.44
CA ALA A 98 -2.66 4.15 12.79
C ALA A 98 -2.51 2.69 13.24
N SER A 99 -3.26 2.29 14.29
CA SER A 99 -3.36 0.90 14.74
C SER A 99 -4.38 0.14 13.87
N ARG A 100 -4.04 -0.01 12.61
CA ARG A 100 -4.81 -0.74 11.60
C ARG A 100 -3.92 -1.30 10.51
N VAL A 101 -4.43 -2.20 9.71
CA VAL A 101 -3.79 -2.61 8.46
C VAL A 101 -3.89 -1.46 7.45
N GLY A 102 -2.82 -1.19 6.73
CA GLY A 102 -2.79 -0.20 5.66
C GLY A 102 -3.77 -0.53 4.53
N GLY A 103 -4.05 0.47 3.71
CA GLY A 103 -4.96 0.36 2.57
C GLY A 103 -4.37 -0.39 1.37
N GLY A 104 -5.04 -0.29 0.22
CA GLY A 104 -4.60 -0.97 -1.00
C GLY A 104 -4.55 -2.48 -0.86
N LEU A 105 -3.45 -3.09 -1.30
CA LEU A 105 -3.20 -4.53 -1.21
C LEU A 105 -2.08 -4.89 -0.21
N ILE A 106 -1.87 -4.07 0.82
CA ILE A 106 -0.83 -4.27 1.84
C ILE A 106 -1.02 -5.61 2.57
N ASN A 107 -2.25 -5.94 3.00
CA ASN A 107 -2.52 -7.23 3.64
C ASN A 107 -2.22 -8.43 2.71
N ASP A 108 -2.56 -8.31 1.43
CA ASP A 108 -2.28 -9.35 0.44
C ASP A 108 -0.77 -9.48 0.17
N SER A 109 -0.01 -8.37 0.20
CA SER A 109 1.45 -8.39 0.16
C SER A 109 2.04 -9.20 1.30
N PHE A 110 1.61 -8.93 2.54
CA PHE A 110 2.09 -9.70 3.71
C PHE A 110 1.73 -11.18 3.61
N LYS A 111 0.52 -11.52 3.14
CA LYS A 111 0.13 -12.92 2.92
C LYS A 111 1.03 -13.62 1.90
N LEU A 112 1.36 -12.95 0.81
CA LEU A 112 2.25 -13.49 -0.22
C LEU A 112 3.68 -13.68 0.28
N LEU A 113 4.19 -12.70 1.03
CA LEU A 113 5.60 -12.67 1.45
C LEU A 113 5.90 -13.50 2.69
N THR A 114 4.92 -13.67 3.57
CA THR A 114 5.16 -14.18 4.93
C THR A 114 4.15 -15.22 5.38
N ASN A 115 3.14 -15.51 4.57
CA ASN A 115 1.96 -16.32 4.93
C ASN A 115 1.15 -15.75 6.12
N ILE A 116 1.36 -14.48 6.46
CA ILE A 116 0.64 -13.82 7.55
C ILE A 116 -0.45 -12.90 7.00
N ASP A 117 -1.68 -13.15 7.40
CA ASP A 117 -2.81 -12.25 7.21
C ASP A 117 -2.87 -11.31 8.43
N LEU A 118 -2.50 -10.05 8.25
CA LEU A 118 -2.43 -9.06 9.34
C LEU A 118 -3.79 -8.85 10.01
N GLN A 119 -4.88 -8.83 9.24
CA GLN A 119 -6.24 -8.66 9.76
C GLN A 119 -6.66 -9.86 10.60
N LYS A 120 -6.47 -11.07 10.07
CA LYS A 120 -6.74 -12.32 10.81
C LYS A 120 -5.92 -12.42 12.08
N THR A 121 -4.63 -12.07 12.00
CA THR A 121 -3.73 -12.09 13.15
C THR A 121 -4.20 -11.13 14.23
N PHE A 122 -4.60 -9.92 13.87
CA PHE A 122 -5.15 -8.94 14.80
C PHE A 122 -6.40 -9.48 15.52
N VAL A 123 -7.37 -10.03 14.78
CA VAL A 123 -8.60 -10.59 15.38
C VAL A 123 -8.26 -11.75 16.33
N LYS A 124 -7.36 -12.66 15.92
CA LYS A 124 -6.95 -13.80 16.75
C LYS A 124 -6.23 -13.36 18.03
N SER A 125 -5.38 -12.35 17.94
CA SER A 125 -4.63 -11.85 19.10
C SER A 125 -5.53 -11.29 20.19
N GLN A 126 -6.66 -10.69 19.82
CA GLN A 126 -7.65 -10.17 20.79
C GLN A 126 -8.33 -11.26 21.64
N ILE A 127 -8.34 -12.49 21.16
CA ILE A 127 -8.87 -13.67 21.88
C ILE A 127 -7.74 -14.56 22.42
N GLY A 128 -6.51 -14.03 22.53
CA GLY A 128 -5.36 -14.72 23.13
C GLY A 128 -4.64 -15.72 22.20
N ILE A 129 -4.88 -15.65 20.88
CA ILE A 129 -4.19 -16.50 19.89
C ILE A 129 -3.14 -15.64 19.17
N ASP A 130 -1.93 -15.62 19.73
CA ASP A 130 -0.81 -14.78 19.25
C ASP A 130 0.29 -15.57 18.51
N TYR A 131 0.00 -16.77 18.04
CA TYR A 131 0.97 -17.57 17.31
C TYR A 131 1.16 -17.05 15.87
N LEU A 132 2.42 -16.79 15.49
CA LEU A 132 2.84 -16.42 14.15
C LEU A 132 3.69 -17.53 13.52
N ASN A 133 3.23 -18.06 12.39
CA ASN A 133 4.03 -18.96 11.55
C ASN A 133 4.49 -18.19 10.30
N ILE A 134 5.64 -17.53 10.41
CA ILE A 134 6.19 -16.69 9.34
C ILE A 134 6.98 -17.57 8.38
N ILE A 135 6.56 -17.65 7.13
CA ILE A 135 7.28 -18.27 6.02
C ILE A 135 7.76 -17.15 5.11
N LYS A 136 9.03 -16.79 5.18
CA LYS A 136 9.58 -15.71 4.35
C LYS A 136 9.76 -16.15 2.92
N SER A 137 9.34 -15.29 2.00
CA SER A 137 9.62 -15.37 0.56
C SER A 137 10.79 -14.43 0.21
N ASP A 138 11.57 -14.81 -0.79
CA ASP A 138 12.62 -13.95 -1.36
C ASP A 138 12.07 -12.90 -2.35
N LYS A 139 10.76 -12.98 -2.65
CA LYS A 139 10.09 -11.99 -3.51
C LYS A 139 9.94 -10.65 -2.79
N ARG A 140 9.83 -9.60 -3.58
CA ARG A 140 9.34 -8.28 -3.17
C ARG A 140 8.00 -8.02 -3.82
N THR A 141 7.21 -7.12 -3.27
CA THR A 141 5.89 -6.82 -3.81
C THR A 141 5.70 -5.34 -4.05
N ALA A 142 4.82 -5.06 -4.98
CA ALA A 142 4.20 -3.75 -5.14
C ALA A 142 2.71 -3.93 -5.41
N TRP A 143 1.96 -2.88 -5.19
CA TRP A 143 0.57 -2.82 -5.61
C TRP A 143 0.28 -1.50 -6.30
N ILE A 144 -0.70 -1.52 -7.19
CA ILE A 144 -1.18 -0.34 -7.91
C ILE A 144 -2.69 -0.40 -8.06
N THR A 145 -3.36 0.70 -7.80
CA THR A 145 -4.79 0.88 -8.05
C THR A 145 -4.97 1.85 -9.22
N ILE A 146 -5.82 1.47 -10.17
CA ILE A 146 -6.17 2.29 -11.31
C ILE A 146 -7.56 2.88 -11.05
N PRO A 147 -7.70 4.20 -10.92
CA PRO A 147 -9.00 4.83 -10.74
C PRO A 147 -9.84 4.77 -12.02
N PRO A 148 -11.17 4.88 -11.93
CA PRO A 148 -12.01 5.02 -13.10
C PRO A 148 -11.79 6.39 -13.77
N LYS A 149 -11.87 6.44 -15.10
CA LYS A 149 -11.93 7.70 -15.87
C LYS A 149 -13.39 8.19 -16.02
N GLU A 150 -13.57 9.46 -16.40
CA GLU A 150 -14.89 9.97 -16.75
C GLU A 150 -15.45 9.24 -17.96
N GLY A 151 -16.72 8.85 -17.90
CA GLY A 151 -17.42 8.18 -18.99
C GLY A 151 -18.14 6.90 -18.57
N GLU A 152 -18.78 6.26 -19.53
CA GLU A 152 -19.38 4.93 -19.36
C GLU A 152 -18.33 3.85 -19.68
N LEU A 153 -18.02 2.99 -18.70
CA LEU A 153 -17.07 1.91 -18.87
C LEU A 153 -17.62 0.85 -19.83
N LEU A 154 -17.01 0.67 -21.00
CA LEU A 154 -17.47 -0.29 -22.02
C LEU A 154 -16.76 -1.65 -21.89
N SER A 155 -15.46 -1.64 -21.64
CA SER A 155 -14.69 -2.87 -21.52
C SER A 155 -13.38 -2.67 -20.78
N VAL A 156 -12.88 -3.75 -20.19
CA VAL A 156 -11.57 -3.83 -19.55
C VAL A 156 -10.87 -5.09 -20.03
N ASN A 157 -9.65 -4.94 -20.55
CA ASN A 157 -8.76 -6.07 -20.80
C ASN A 157 -7.65 -6.06 -19.75
N LEU A 158 -7.75 -6.96 -18.77
CA LEU A 158 -6.83 -7.03 -17.65
C LEU A 158 -5.45 -7.53 -18.10
N TYR A 159 -4.39 -6.87 -17.60
CA TYR A 159 -3.03 -7.35 -17.82
C TYR A 159 -2.79 -8.68 -17.09
N LYS A 160 -2.09 -9.60 -17.76
CA LYS A 160 -1.76 -10.93 -17.21
C LYS A 160 -0.31 -11.26 -17.51
N ASP A 161 0.42 -11.63 -16.47
CA ASP A 161 1.79 -12.14 -16.54
C ASP A 161 2.06 -13.02 -15.31
N SER A 162 3.13 -13.78 -15.34
CA SER A 162 3.57 -14.67 -14.24
C SER A 162 3.92 -13.94 -12.94
N TRP A 163 4.26 -12.65 -13.02
CA TRP A 163 4.57 -11.78 -11.87
C TRP A 163 3.35 -11.00 -11.35
N VAL A 164 2.19 -11.11 -11.99
CA VAL A 164 0.92 -10.60 -11.47
C VAL A 164 0.33 -11.62 -10.51
N GLU A 165 0.40 -11.34 -9.23
CA GLU A 165 0.01 -12.27 -8.15
C GLU A 165 -1.50 -12.21 -7.85
N LYS A 166 -2.12 -11.04 -8.05
CA LYS A 166 -3.55 -10.83 -7.82
C LYS A 166 -4.06 -9.65 -8.65
N VAL A 167 -5.29 -9.79 -9.13
CA VAL A 167 -6.04 -8.69 -9.75
C VAL A 167 -7.42 -8.62 -9.09
N ASN A 168 -7.82 -7.44 -8.66
CA ASN A 168 -9.17 -7.15 -8.21
C ASN A 168 -9.85 -6.27 -9.27
N PHE A 169 -10.90 -6.76 -9.86
CA PHE A 169 -11.79 -6.06 -10.77
C PHE A 169 -13.20 -6.64 -10.62
N ASP A 170 -14.19 -5.78 -10.50
CA ASP A 170 -15.59 -6.19 -10.47
C ASP A 170 -16.20 -6.05 -11.87
N GLU A 171 -16.48 -7.15 -12.52
CA GLU A 171 -17.07 -7.18 -13.87
C GLU A 171 -18.44 -6.48 -13.94
N THR A 172 -19.15 -6.34 -12.82
CA THR A 172 -20.41 -5.56 -12.74
C THR A 172 -20.18 -4.05 -12.89
N SER A 173 -18.92 -3.61 -12.92
CA SER A 173 -18.52 -2.24 -13.23
C SER A 173 -18.73 -1.87 -14.70
N ILE A 174 -18.74 -2.85 -15.60
CA ILE A 174 -18.99 -2.63 -17.04
C ILE A 174 -20.42 -2.10 -17.23
N GLY A 175 -20.57 -1.06 -18.07
CA GLY A 175 -21.82 -0.34 -18.27
C GLY A 175 -22.10 0.76 -17.24
N ARG A 176 -21.34 0.85 -16.16
CA ARG A 176 -21.47 1.95 -15.19
C ARG A 176 -20.82 3.23 -15.73
N ARG A 177 -21.41 4.37 -15.35
CA ARG A 177 -20.88 5.71 -15.64
C ARG A 177 -20.10 6.23 -14.44
N TYR A 178 -18.93 6.78 -14.68
CA TYR A 178 -18.02 7.33 -13.69
C TYR A 178 -17.77 8.81 -13.95
N SER A 179 -17.48 9.58 -12.89
CA SER A 179 -17.02 10.97 -12.92
C SER A 179 -15.52 11.12 -12.65
N GLY A 180 -14.79 10.01 -12.62
CA GLY A 180 -13.41 9.93 -12.17
C GLY A 180 -13.30 9.33 -10.76
N GLY A 181 -12.14 9.41 -10.13
CA GLY A 181 -11.92 8.97 -8.76
C GLY A 181 -12.32 10.04 -7.75
N ASP A 182 -13.24 9.71 -6.83
CA ASP A 182 -13.77 10.67 -5.85
C ASP A 182 -12.92 10.75 -4.57
N TYR A 183 -12.11 9.73 -4.26
CA TYR A 183 -11.26 9.62 -3.07
C TYR A 183 -10.13 8.60 -3.26
N SER A 184 -9.13 8.59 -2.37
CA SER A 184 -7.91 7.79 -2.51
C SER A 184 -8.12 6.27 -2.65
N ALA A 185 -9.25 5.75 -2.14
CA ALA A 185 -9.61 4.34 -2.29
C ALA A 185 -10.52 4.06 -3.51
N SER A 186 -10.84 5.06 -4.36
CA SER A 186 -11.58 4.86 -5.61
C SER A 186 -10.73 4.10 -6.60
N ALA A 187 -10.83 2.77 -6.61
CA ALA A 187 -10.12 1.90 -7.52
C ALA A 187 -11.11 1.17 -8.42
N LEU A 188 -10.93 1.25 -9.74
CA LEU A 188 -11.62 0.39 -10.70
C LEU A 188 -10.92 -0.97 -10.77
N ILE A 189 -9.59 -0.95 -10.81
CA ILE A 189 -8.75 -2.16 -10.89
C ILE A 189 -7.65 -2.03 -9.85
N ALA A 190 -7.30 -3.13 -9.18
CA ALA A 190 -6.13 -3.18 -8.31
C ALA A 190 -5.28 -4.41 -8.63
N TYR A 191 -3.96 -4.19 -8.74
CA TYR A 191 -2.97 -5.23 -9.01
C TYR A 191 -2.03 -5.40 -7.83
N LEU A 192 -1.79 -6.65 -7.43
CA LEU A 192 -0.64 -7.06 -6.63
C LEU A 192 0.38 -7.70 -7.55
N ILE A 193 1.61 -7.26 -7.47
CA ILE A 193 2.71 -7.74 -8.31
C ILE A 193 3.90 -8.15 -7.46
N SER A 194 4.70 -9.07 -7.98
CA SER A 194 5.98 -9.46 -7.38
C SER A 194 7.15 -9.10 -8.30
N GLY A 195 8.31 -8.87 -7.67
CA GLY A 195 9.54 -8.52 -8.36
C GLY A 195 10.78 -8.86 -7.56
N THR A 196 11.95 -8.54 -8.12
CA THR A 196 13.26 -8.84 -7.56
C THR A 196 13.84 -7.68 -6.75
N ASP A 197 13.62 -6.45 -7.18
CA ASP A 197 14.16 -5.22 -6.62
C ASP A 197 13.24 -4.03 -6.87
N GLU A 198 13.63 -2.85 -6.36
CA GLU A 198 12.84 -1.61 -6.47
C GLU A 198 12.60 -1.19 -7.94
N ASP A 199 13.61 -1.30 -8.80
CA ASP A 199 13.51 -0.85 -10.18
C ASP A 199 12.66 -1.80 -11.03
N ASP A 200 12.76 -3.11 -10.80
CA ASP A 200 11.89 -4.11 -11.42
C ASP A 200 10.41 -3.85 -11.05
N LEU A 201 10.13 -3.59 -9.76
CA LEU A 201 8.77 -3.28 -9.31
C LEU A 201 8.22 -2.00 -9.94
N LYS A 202 9.01 -0.91 -10.00
CA LYS A 202 8.62 0.35 -10.65
C LYS A 202 8.31 0.16 -12.13
N ASN A 203 9.16 -0.57 -12.85
CA ASN A 203 8.97 -0.83 -14.27
C ASN A 203 7.69 -1.64 -14.52
N LYS A 204 7.39 -2.62 -13.69
CA LYS A 204 6.14 -3.41 -13.75
C LYS A 204 4.91 -2.56 -13.46
N ILE A 205 4.97 -1.65 -12.47
CA ILE A 205 3.90 -0.68 -12.21
C ILE A 205 3.64 0.17 -13.45
N LEU A 206 4.67 0.78 -14.03
CA LEU A 206 4.56 1.61 -15.23
C LEU A 206 3.96 0.83 -16.39
N HIS A 207 4.40 -0.41 -16.59
CA HIS A 207 3.88 -1.27 -17.64
C HIS A 207 2.37 -1.56 -17.47
N ILE A 208 1.92 -1.85 -16.26
CA ILE A 208 0.48 -2.05 -15.97
C ILE A 208 -0.31 -0.77 -16.24
N ILE A 209 0.20 0.40 -15.82
CA ILE A 209 -0.47 1.68 -16.04
C ILE A 209 -0.65 1.93 -17.54
N GLU A 210 0.42 1.77 -18.32
CA GLU A 210 0.38 1.94 -19.78
C GLU A 210 -0.55 0.95 -20.46
N TRP A 211 -0.55 -0.32 -20.00
CA TRP A 211 -1.48 -1.32 -20.52
C TRP A 211 -2.93 -0.94 -20.27
N GLN A 212 -3.27 -0.61 -19.01
CA GLN A 212 -4.64 -0.29 -18.64
C GLN A 212 -5.12 1.00 -19.28
N ASP A 213 -4.23 1.98 -19.48
CA ASP A 213 -4.58 3.21 -20.22
C ASP A 213 -5.06 2.91 -21.65
N LYS A 214 -4.46 1.94 -22.32
CA LYS A 214 -4.79 1.52 -23.69
C LYS A 214 -5.92 0.49 -23.76
N ASN A 215 -6.16 -0.26 -22.70
CA ASN A 215 -7.02 -1.45 -22.69
C ASN A 215 -8.25 -1.35 -21.78
N THR A 216 -8.52 -0.16 -21.25
CA THR A 216 -9.76 0.19 -20.54
C THR A 216 -10.51 1.21 -21.37
N ILE A 217 -11.64 0.83 -21.94
CA ILE A 217 -12.37 1.62 -22.91
C ILE A 217 -13.58 2.26 -22.27
N TYR A 218 -13.69 3.56 -22.46
CA TYR A 218 -14.82 4.39 -22.02
C TYR A 218 -15.51 5.00 -23.23
N LYS A 219 -16.83 5.16 -23.12
CA LYS A 219 -17.64 6.00 -24.02
C LYS A 219 -17.73 7.39 -23.38
N GLU A 220 -17.18 8.36 -24.06
CA GLU A 220 -17.33 9.77 -23.71
C GLU A 220 -18.78 10.24 -23.82
N LYS A 221 -19.07 11.41 -23.30
CA LYS A 221 -20.43 12.02 -23.43
C LYS A 221 -20.75 12.39 -24.85
#